data_e0fbc758d3b509e683b930b89d1f31a5
#
_entry.id   e0fbc758d3b509e683b930b89d1f31a5
#
_cell.length_a   1.000
_cell.length_b   1.000
_cell.length_c   1.000
_cell.angle_alpha   90.00
_cell.angle_beta   90.00
_cell.angle_gamma   90.00
#
_symmetry.space_group_name_H-M   'P 1'
#
loop_
_entity.id
_entity.type
_entity.pdbx_description
1 polymer ?
#
loop_
_entity_poly.entity_id
_entity_poly.type
_entity_poly.pdbx_seq_one_letter_code
_entity_poly.pdbx_strand_id
1 'polypeptide(L)'
;QTEAYFKKLGEQSDRATYTVIGKTEEGRDQFMLVVTSAENYKKLEQYKKISRQLGNADISQDEAVQLSKMGKAVVWIDGGLHATETVGIHQLIETAYQLLSRNDDETKRILDDVIILMTHANPDGHELQSNWYMRENKPEKRSTANLPRLYEKYAGHDNNRDFYMLNLKESQNIGRQL
;
A
#
# COMPACT_ATOMS: atom_id res chain seq x y z
N GLN A 1 10.39 9.83 5.87
CA GLN A 1 10.45 10.44 4.52
C GLN A 1 9.39 9.85 3.59
N THR A 2 9.25 8.53 3.48
CA THR A 2 8.28 7.85 2.60
C THR A 2 6.85 8.28 2.90
N GLU A 3 6.41 8.21 4.15
CA GLU A 3 5.08 8.64 4.58
C GLU A 3 4.78 10.10 4.18
N ALA A 4 5.71 11.01 4.49
CA ALA A 4 5.56 12.43 4.16
C ALA A 4 5.42 12.67 2.65
N TYR A 5 6.11 11.88 1.84
CA TYR A 5 5.99 11.96 0.38
C TYR A 5 4.62 11.49 -0.10
N PHE A 6 4.13 10.36 0.38
CA PHE A 6 2.79 9.86 0.02
C PHE A 6 1.68 10.79 0.48
N LYS A 7 1.81 11.37 1.68
CA LYS A 7 0.88 12.40 2.16
C LYS A 7 0.83 13.59 1.21
N LYS A 8 2.01 14.08 0.78
CA LYS A 8 2.10 15.18 -0.17
C LYS A 8 1.49 14.83 -1.53
N LEU A 9 1.69 13.60 -2.03
CA LEU A 9 1.04 13.14 -3.25
C LEU A 9 -0.49 13.18 -3.14
N GLY A 10 -1.04 12.69 -2.03
CA GLY A 10 -2.48 12.72 -1.77
C GLY A 10 -3.07 14.13 -1.62
N GLU A 11 -2.26 15.09 -1.13
CA GLU A 11 -2.68 16.49 -0.98
C GLU A 11 -2.62 17.28 -2.30
N GLN A 12 -1.78 16.87 -3.25
CA GLN A 12 -1.51 17.61 -4.48
C GLN A 12 -2.18 17.04 -5.73
N SER A 13 -2.82 15.86 -5.63
CA SER A 13 -3.42 15.19 -6.77
C SER A 13 -4.91 14.95 -6.54
N ASP A 14 -5.73 15.23 -7.55
CA ASP A 14 -7.14 14.86 -7.60
C ASP A 14 -7.38 13.36 -7.91
N ARG A 15 -6.30 12.62 -8.18
CA ARG A 15 -6.29 11.18 -8.48
C ARG A 15 -5.93 10.32 -7.27
N ALA A 16 -5.65 10.93 -6.12
CA ALA A 16 -5.20 10.19 -4.94
C ALA A 16 -5.76 10.74 -3.64
N THR A 17 -5.95 9.85 -2.67
CA THR A 17 -6.16 10.22 -1.26
C THR A 17 -5.27 9.39 -0.35
N TYR A 18 -4.61 10.09 0.54
CA TYR A 18 -3.85 9.51 1.63
C TYR A 18 -4.77 9.24 2.83
N THR A 19 -4.66 8.05 3.41
CA THR A 19 -5.35 7.70 4.66
C THR A 19 -4.43 6.88 5.57
N VAL A 20 -4.56 7.06 6.88
CA VAL A 20 -3.90 6.22 7.88
C VAL A 20 -4.79 5.01 8.15
N ILE A 21 -4.27 3.81 7.93
CA ILE A 21 -5.00 2.55 8.11
C ILE A 21 -4.77 1.90 9.48
N GLY A 22 -3.82 2.42 10.24
CA GLY A 22 -3.54 1.98 11.59
C GLY A 22 -2.15 2.40 12.07
N LYS A 23 -1.77 1.92 13.26
CA LYS A 23 -0.42 2.09 13.81
C LYS A 23 0.36 0.79 13.71
N THR A 24 1.66 0.92 13.45
CA THR A 24 2.60 -0.19 13.52
C THR A 24 2.88 -0.57 14.98
N GLU A 25 3.64 -1.64 15.21
CA GLU A 25 4.02 -2.05 16.57
C GLU A 25 4.87 -0.98 17.29
N GLU A 26 5.71 -0.25 16.57
CA GLU A 26 6.49 0.87 17.12
C GLU A 26 5.73 2.22 17.13
N GLY A 27 4.43 2.22 16.80
CA GLY A 27 3.56 3.39 16.88
C GLY A 27 3.63 4.35 15.69
N ARG A 28 4.29 3.98 14.59
CA ARG A 28 4.29 4.75 13.35
C ARG A 28 2.95 4.66 12.63
N ASP A 29 2.60 5.66 11.86
CA ASP A 29 1.45 5.55 10.97
C ASP A 29 1.74 4.56 9.84
N GLN A 30 0.84 3.57 9.70
CA GLN A 30 0.76 2.79 8.48
C GLN A 30 -0.32 3.42 7.60
N PHE A 31 0.05 3.76 6.39
CA PHE A 31 -0.81 4.52 5.48
C PHE A 31 -1.21 3.70 4.27
N MET A 32 -2.27 4.16 3.63
CA MET A 32 -2.72 3.70 2.32
C MET A 32 -2.97 4.92 1.43
N LEU A 33 -2.50 4.85 0.20
CA LEU A 33 -2.86 5.78 -0.87
C LEU A 33 -3.88 5.08 -1.77
N VAL A 34 -5.05 5.66 -1.91
CA VAL A 34 -6.07 5.22 -2.87
C VAL A 34 -5.85 6.01 -4.16
N VAL A 35 -5.58 5.32 -5.27
CA VAL A 35 -5.27 5.93 -6.56
C VAL A 35 -6.27 5.47 -7.61
N THR A 36 -6.92 6.42 -8.29
CA THR A 36 -7.86 6.18 -9.39
C THR A 36 -8.11 7.49 -10.13
N SER A 37 -8.91 7.49 -11.21
CA SER A 37 -9.26 8.75 -11.87
C SER A 37 -10.15 9.65 -10.99
N ALA A 38 -10.09 10.95 -11.21
CA ALA A 38 -10.93 11.92 -10.49
C ALA A 38 -12.44 11.63 -10.64
N GLU A 39 -12.86 11.06 -11.77
CA GLU A 39 -14.26 10.66 -11.99
C GLU A 39 -14.65 9.42 -11.17
N ASN A 40 -13.78 8.42 -11.11
CA ASN A 40 -13.99 7.26 -10.23
C ASN A 40 -14.02 7.68 -8.76
N TYR A 41 -13.22 8.67 -8.41
CA TYR A 41 -13.12 9.19 -7.06
C TYR A 41 -14.48 9.69 -6.53
N LYS A 42 -15.25 10.39 -7.37
CA LYS A 42 -16.60 10.88 -7.05
C LYS A 42 -17.58 9.73 -6.73
N LYS A 43 -17.29 8.52 -7.17
CA LYS A 43 -18.13 7.32 -7.02
C LYS A 43 -17.52 6.26 -6.10
N LEU A 44 -16.46 6.60 -5.37
CA LEU A 44 -15.67 5.63 -4.60
C LEU A 44 -16.53 4.84 -3.59
N GLU A 45 -17.46 5.50 -2.89
CA GLU A 45 -18.34 4.83 -1.94
C GLU A 45 -19.32 3.85 -2.63
N GLN A 46 -19.75 4.16 -3.85
CA GLN A 46 -20.54 3.22 -4.66
C GLN A 46 -19.71 1.98 -5.01
N TYR A 47 -18.47 2.16 -5.45
CA TYR A 47 -17.58 1.04 -5.78
C TYR A 47 -17.24 0.18 -4.55
N LYS A 48 -17.00 0.78 -3.41
CA LYS A 48 -16.83 0.07 -2.13
C LYS A 48 -18.05 -0.80 -1.79
N LYS A 49 -19.26 -0.27 -1.96
CA LYS A 49 -20.49 -1.02 -1.73
C LYS A 49 -20.60 -2.22 -2.69
N ILE A 50 -20.33 -2.01 -3.96
CA ILE A 50 -20.33 -3.08 -4.97
C ILE A 50 -19.31 -4.17 -4.63
N SER A 51 -18.05 -3.78 -4.34
CA SER A 51 -17.00 -4.73 -3.94
C SER A 51 -17.42 -5.55 -2.72
N ARG A 52 -18.02 -4.92 -1.71
CA ARG A 52 -18.50 -5.62 -0.51
C ARG A 52 -19.62 -6.60 -0.81
N GLN A 53 -20.58 -6.24 -1.66
CA GLN A 53 -21.67 -7.14 -2.07
C GLN A 53 -21.13 -8.36 -2.83
N LEU A 54 -20.20 -8.14 -3.75
CA LEU A 54 -19.54 -9.21 -4.50
C LEU A 54 -18.68 -10.11 -3.58
N GLY A 55 -17.95 -9.52 -2.64
CA GLY A 55 -17.08 -10.24 -1.70
C GLY A 55 -17.86 -11.08 -0.67
N ASN A 56 -19.02 -10.62 -0.22
CA ASN A 56 -19.86 -11.38 0.71
C ASN A 56 -20.60 -12.55 0.04
N ALA A 57 -20.70 -12.55 -1.30
CA ALA A 57 -21.34 -13.61 -2.09
C ALA A 57 -22.79 -13.97 -1.68
N ASP A 58 -23.48 -13.07 -0.95
CA ASP A 58 -24.88 -13.22 -0.52
C ASP A 58 -25.83 -12.54 -1.54
N ILE A 59 -25.65 -12.90 -2.82
CA ILE A 59 -26.39 -12.37 -3.96
C ILE A 59 -26.54 -13.45 -5.04
N SER A 60 -27.54 -13.28 -5.91
CA SER A 60 -27.74 -14.20 -7.05
C SER A 60 -26.63 -14.03 -8.10
N GLN A 61 -26.44 -15.08 -8.91
CA GLN A 61 -25.49 -15.04 -10.03
C GLN A 61 -25.77 -13.89 -11.01
N ASP A 62 -27.04 -13.64 -11.33
CA ASP A 62 -27.43 -12.56 -12.26
C ASP A 62 -27.12 -11.19 -11.66
N GLU A 63 -27.37 -11.00 -10.37
CA GLU A 63 -27.02 -9.76 -9.65
C GLU A 63 -25.49 -9.56 -9.61
N ALA A 64 -24.72 -10.63 -9.34
CA ALA A 64 -23.27 -10.56 -9.37
C ALA A 64 -22.74 -10.12 -10.73
N VAL A 65 -23.30 -10.65 -11.82
CA VAL A 65 -22.95 -10.24 -13.19
C VAL A 65 -23.29 -8.78 -13.46
N GLN A 66 -24.41 -8.28 -12.96
CA GLN A 66 -24.76 -6.85 -13.11
C GLN A 66 -23.82 -5.96 -12.28
N LEU A 67 -23.58 -6.30 -11.04
CA LEU A 67 -22.68 -5.54 -10.15
C LEU A 67 -21.25 -5.53 -10.69
N SER A 68 -20.75 -6.63 -11.23
CA SER A 68 -19.39 -6.68 -11.81
C SER A 68 -19.20 -5.74 -13.00
N LYS A 69 -20.26 -5.51 -13.80
CA LYS A 69 -20.24 -4.53 -14.91
C LYS A 69 -20.28 -3.08 -14.44
N MET A 70 -20.84 -2.84 -13.25
CA MET A 70 -20.97 -1.49 -12.67
C MET A 70 -19.80 -1.14 -11.76
N GLY A 71 -19.10 -2.13 -11.25
CA GLY A 71 -17.97 -1.98 -10.34
C GLY A 71 -16.68 -1.66 -11.05
N LYS A 72 -15.62 -1.58 -10.27
CA LYS A 72 -14.22 -1.46 -10.73
C LYS A 72 -13.40 -2.56 -10.08
N ALA A 73 -12.41 -3.05 -10.81
CA ALA A 73 -11.41 -3.94 -10.22
C ALA A 73 -10.60 -3.16 -9.17
N VAL A 74 -10.36 -3.80 -8.03
CA VAL A 74 -9.52 -3.25 -6.97
C VAL A 74 -8.18 -3.96 -7.00
N VAL A 75 -7.11 -3.20 -7.14
CA VAL A 75 -5.73 -3.71 -7.22
C VAL A 75 -4.99 -3.29 -5.96
N TRP A 76 -4.50 -4.27 -5.19
CA TRP A 76 -3.65 -4.03 -4.04
C TRP A 76 -2.18 -4.07 -4.45
N ILE A 77 -1.42 -3.04 -4.08
CA ILE A 77 0.03 -2.96 -4.29
C ILE A 77 0.68 -2.56 -2.97
N ASP A 78 1.46 -3.44 -2.39
CA ASP A 78 2.31 -3.08 -1.26
C ASP A 78 3.80 -3.13 -1.63
N GLY A 79 4.59 -2.42 -0.84
CA GLY A 79 6.04 -2.41 -0.99
C GLY A 79 6.74 -2.40 0.35
N GLY A 80 7.95 -2.95 0.39
CA GLY A 80 8.77 -2.95 1.59
C GLY A 80 8.30 -3.93 2.65
N LEU A 81 7.67 -5.03 2.28
CA LEU A 81 7.27 -6.09 3.22
C LEU A 81 8.51 -6.66 3.93
N HIS A 82 9.47 -7.13 3.16
CA HIS A 82 10.80 -7.44 3.67
C HIS A 82 11.66 -6.17 3.57
N ALA A 83 11.94 -5.54 4.70
CA ALA A 83 12.63 -4.25 4.74
C ALA A 83 14.04 -4.29 4.12
N THR A 84 14.69 -5.45 4.11
CA THR A 84 16.02 -5.66 3.50
C THR A 84 15.99 -5.68 1.97
N GLU A 85 14.83 -5.83 1.36
CA GLU A 85 14.60 -5.78 -0.08
C GLU A 85 14.26 -4.34 -0.50
N THR A 86 15.24 -3.44 -0.42
CA THR A 86 15.04 -1.99 -0.53
C THR A 86 14.36 -1.52 -1.81
N VAL A 87 14.50 -2.26 -2.91
CA VAL A 87 13.92 -1.90 -4.20
C VAL A 87 12.38 -1.85 -4.12
N GLY A 88 11.74 -2.72 -3.33
CA GLY A 88 10.28 -2.80 -3.24
C GLY A 88 9.63 -1.49 -2.79
N ILE A 89 10.19 -0.83 -1.77
CA ILE A 89 9.64 0.46 -1.32
C ILE A 89 9.97 1.61 -2.29
N HIS A 90 11.15 1.60 -2.89
CA HIS A 90 11.52 2.60 -3.90
C HIS A 90 10.63 2.49 -5.14
N GLN A 91 10.34 1.26 -5.58
CA GLN A 91 9.41 1.01 -6.69
C GLN A 91 8.00 1.48 -6.37
N LEU A 92 7.51 1.27 -5.14
CA LEU A 92 6.20 1.75 -4.72
C LEU A 92 6.10 3.28 -4.83
N ILE A 93 7.13 4.00 -4.38
CA ILE A 93 7.22 5.46 -4.46
C ILE A 93 7.19 5.92 -5.92
N GLU A 94 8.02 5.31 -6.77
CA GLU A 94 8.10 5.64 -8.19
C GLU A 94 6.79 5.33 -8.92
N THR A 95 6.18 4.18 -8.64
CA THR A 95 4.90 3.80 -9.24
C THR A 95 3.80 4.80 -8.88
N ALA A 96 3.71 5.22 -7.61
CA ALA A 96 2.76 6.24 -7.19
C ALA A 96 2.99 7.56 -7.95
N TYR A 97 4.25 8.00 -8.04
CA TYR A 97 4.59 9.22 -8.78
C TYR A 97 4.19 9.13 -10.27
N GLN A 98 4.51 8.03 -10.94
CA GLN A 98 4.17 7.84 -12.36
C GLN A 98 2.66 7.85 -12.60
N LEU A 99 1.88 7.14 -11.78
CA LEU A 99 0.42 7.11 -11.90
C LEU A 99 -0.22 8.49 -11.70
N LEU A 100 0.35 9.33 -10.83
CA LEU A 100 -0.22 10.63 -10.49
C LEU A 100 0.26 11.78 -11.39
N SER A 101 1.45 11.66 -12.00
CA SER A 101 2.05 12.72 -12.81
C SER A 101 1.86 12.55 -14.32
N ARG A 102 1.74 11.31 -14.81
CA ARG A 102 1.60 11.03 -16.23
C ARG A 102 0.19 11.31 -16.75
N ASN A 103 0.12 11.73 -18.03
CA ASN A 103 -1.14 12.07 -18.70
C ASN A 103 -1.28 11.40 -20.07
N ASP A 104 -0.47 10.36 -20.34
CA ASP A 104 -0.62 9.53 -21.52
C ASP A 104 -1.89 8.66 -21.47
N ASP A 105 -2.30 8.16 -22.63
CA ASP A 105 -3.56 7.43 -22.76
C ASP A 105 -3.59 6.12 -21.97
N GLU A 106 -2.43 5.44 -21.83
CA GLU A 106 -2.35 4.21 -21.04
C GLU A 106 -2.54 4.48 -19.55
N THR A 107 -1.88 5.50 -19.00
CA THR A 107 -2.05 5.88 -17.61
C THR A 107 -3.49 6.29 -17.31
N LYS A 108 -4.11 7.09 -18.18
CA LYS A 108 -5.53 7.47 -18.05
C LYS A 108 -6.44 6.25 -18.07
N ARG A 109 -6.23 5.33 -19.03
CA ARG A 109 -7.01 4.09 -19.12
C ARG A 109 -6.89 3.26 -17.85
N ILE A 110 -5.68 3.06 -17.31
CA ILE A 110 -5.46 2.34 -16.06
C ILE A 110 -6.26 2.99 -14.93
N LEU A 111 -6.13 4.29 -14.75
CA LEU A 111 -6.81 5.02 -13.68
C LEU A 111 -8.34 5.01 -13.83
N ASP A 112 -8.86 4.96 -15.05
CA ASP A 112 -10.29 4.84 -15.31
C ASP A 112 -10.81 3.43 -15.08
N ASP A 113 -10.02 2.40 -15.35
CA ASP A 113 -10.44 1.00 -15.26
C ASP A 113 -10.38 0.42 -13.85
N VAL A 114 -9.45 0.89 -13.00
CA VAL A 114 -9.19 0.27 -11.70
C VAL A 114 -9.12 1.28 -10.56
N ILE A 115 -9.27 0.76 -9.34
CA ILE A 115 -8.95 1.46 -8.09
C ILE A 115 -7.72 0.77 -7.51
N ILE A 116 -6.64 1.52 -7.32
CA ILE A 116 -5.37 1.00 -6.81
C ILE A 116 -5.22 1.40 -5.34
N LEU A 117 -4.97 0.44 -4.48
CA LEU A 117 -4.69 0.62 -3.07
C LEU A 117 -3.20 0.36 -2.85
N MET A 118 -2.45 1.40 -2.46
CA MET A 118 -0.98 1.31 -2.30
C MET A 118 -0.59 1.54 -0.85
N THR A 119 0.20 0.63 -0.27
CA THR A 119 0.65 0.74 1.12
C THR A 119 2.12 0.41 1.32
N HIS A 120 2.72 0.99 2.35
CA HIS A 120 4.02 0.56 2.87
C HIS A 120 3.79 -0.54 3.91
N ALA A 121 4.19 -1.77 3.57
CA ALA A 121 3.81 -2.94 4.35
C ALA A 121 4.56 -3.06 5.70
N ASN A 122 5.82 -2.62 5.78
CA ASN A 122 6.65 -2.73 6.99
C ASN A 122 7.43 -1.45 7.30
N PRO A 123 6.77 -0.40 7.81
CA PRO A 123 7.44 0.85 8.15
C PRO A 123 8.53 0.71 9.23
N ASP A 124 8.32 -0.13 10.22
CA ASP A 124 9.25 -0.32 11.34
C ASP A 124 10.55 -1.02 10.89
N GLY A 125 10.42 -2.04 10.07
CA GLY A 125 11.59 -2.73 9.50
C GLY A 125 12.39 -1.80 8.57
N HIS A 126 11.71 -0.99 7.76
CA HIS A 126 12.35 -0.04 6.86
C HIS A 126 13.10 1.06 7.63
N GLU A 127 12.52 1.58 8.71
CA GLU A 127 13.20 2.55 9.59
C GLU A 127 14.45 1.94 10.23
N LEU A 128 14.34 0.72 10.75
CA LEU A 128 15.47 0.00 11.32
C LEU A 128 16.62 -0.14 10.33
N GLN A 129 16.32 -0.59 9.09
CA GLN A 129 17.33 -0.78 8.07
C GLN A 129 17.95 0.53 7.59
N SER A 130 17.13 1.54 7.37
CA SER A 130 17.60 2.86 6.92
C SER A 130 18.55 3.47 7.95
N ASN A 131 18.20 3.44 9.21
CA ASN A 131 19.03 3.94 10.30
C ASN A 131 20.32 3.15 10.43
N TRP A 132 20.27 1.83 10.28
CA TRP A 132 21.45 0.99 10.30
C TRP A 132 22.41 1.30 9.15
N TYR A 133 21.89 1.48 7.93
CA TYR A 133 22.68 1.85 6.76
C TYR A 133 23.30 3.25 6.91
N MET A 134 22.54 4.20 7.43
CA MET A 134 22.95 5.61 7.57
C MET A 134 23.85 5.87 8.80
N ARG A 135 24.11 4.88 9.68
CA ARG A 135 25.01 5.05 10.83
C ARG A 135 26.46 5.35 10.43
N GLU A 136 26.85 4.95 9.23
CA GLU A 136 28.15 5.24 8.65
C GLU A 136 28.07 6.54 7.83
N ASN A 137 28.89 7.51 8.22
CA ASN A 137 28.90 8.82 7.56
C ASN A 137 29.48 8.79 6.14
N LYS A 138 30.42 7.86 5.88
CA LYS A 138 31.08 7.72 4.60
C LYS A 138 30.22 6.84 3.66
N PRO A 139 29.64 7.38 2.59
CA PRO A 139 28.73 6.62 1.73
C PRO A 139 29.31 5.31 1.19
N GLU A 140 30.58 5.33 0.82
CA GLU A 140 31.29 4.19 0.27
C GLU A 140 31.54 3.04 1.28
N LYS A 141 31.34 3.30 2.58
CA LYS A 141 31.46 2.33 3.67
C LYS A 141 30.12 1.86 4.21
N ARG A 142 29.02 2.42 3.73
CA ARG A 142 27.69 2.04 4.17
C ARG A 142 27.36 0.60 3.80
N SER A 143 26.75 -0.12 4.72
CA SER A 143 26.37 -1.51 4.51
C SER A 143 25.15 -1.86 5.36
N THR A 144 24.30 -2.73 4.84
CA THR A 144 23.20 -3.39 5.56
C THR A 144 23.64 -4.71 6.23
N ALA A 145 24.89 -5.10 6.06
CA ALA A 145 25.40 -6.31 6.69
C ALA A 145 25.30 -6.23 8.23
N ASN A 146 25.08 -7.38 8.85
CA ASN A 146 24.99 -7.53 10.30
C ASN A 146 23.89 -6.67 10.96
N LEU A 147 22.78 -6.48 10.27
CA LEU A 147 21.59 -5.87 10.86
C LEU A 147 21.23 -6.63 12.14
N PRO A 148 21.13 -5.95 13.33
CA PRO A 148 21.11 -6.65 14.63
C PRO A 148 19.80 -7.35 14.97
N ARG A 149 18.76 -7.12 14.17
CA ARG A 149 17.40 -7.63 14.40
C ARG A 149 16.76 -8.01 13.07
N LEU A 150 15.80 -8.92 13.15
CA LEU A 150 14.90 -9.18 12.04
C LEU A 150 14.00 -7.99 11.78
N TYR A 151 13.54 -7.83 10.55
CA TYR A 151 12.60 -6.77 10.15
C TYR A 151 11.19 -6.96 10.76
N GLU A 152 10.87 -8.17 11.22
CA GLU A 152 9.66 -8.53 11.97
C GLU A 152 9.98 -8.87 13.44
N LYS A 153 10.75 -8.06 14.09
CA LYS A 153 11.34 -8.31 15.43
C LYS A 153 10.35 -8.70 16.56
N TYR A 154 9.06 -8.50 16.35
CA TYR A 154 8.02 -8.78 17.34
C TYR A 154 7.36 -10.15 17.15
N ALA A 155 7.66 -10.83 16.07
CA ALA A 155 7.15 -12.16 15.76
C ALA A 155 8.31 -13.09 15.43
N GLY A 156 8.19 -14.34 15.80
CA GLY A 156 9.21 -15.36 15.50
C GLY A 156 9.04 -15.97 14.10
N HIS A 157 8.34 -15.32 13.19
CA HIS A 157 8.05 -15.80 11.84
C HIS A 157 8.19 -14.68 10.81
N ASP A 158 8.33 -15.07 9.56
CA ASP A 158 8.37 -14.15 8.41
C ASP A 158 7.02 -13.42 8.25
N ASN A 159 7.05 -12.09 8.11
CA ASN A 159 5.85 -11.28 7.91
C ASN A 159 5.08 -11.66 6.64
N ASN A 160 5.75 -12.20 5.61
CA ASN A 160 5.09 -12.77 4.43
C ASN A 160 4.35 -14.10 4.72
N ARG A 161 4.37 -14.57 5.95
CA ARG A 161 3.61 -15.73 6.44
C ARG A 161 2.55 -15.34 7.46
N ASP A 162 2.31 -14.04 7.66
CA ASP A 162 1.43 -13.54 8.71
C ASP A 162 0.00 -13.26 8.23
N PHE A 163 -0.25 -13.14 6.93
CA PHE A 163 -1.57 -12.74 6.39
C PHE A 163 -2.71 -13.73 6.72
N TYR A 164 -2.43 -14.98 6.98
CA TYR A 164 -3.43 -15.94 7.45
C TYR A 164 -3.55 -16.01 8.97
N MET A 165 -2.50 -15.59 9.69
CA MET A 165 -2.46 -15.59 11.16
C MET A 165 -2.87 -14.24 11.76
N LEU A 166 -2.53 -13.13 11.09
CA LEU A 166 -2.77 -11.76 11.50
C LEU A 166 -2.24 -11.43 12.92
N ASN A 167 -1.02 -11.89 13.24
CA ASN A 167 -0.38 -11.63 14.52
C ASN A 167 0.28 -10.24 14.57
N LEU A 168 0.82 -9.79 13.45
CA LEU A 168 1.45 -8.48 13.33
C LEU A 168 0.39 -7.39 13.18
N LYS A 169 0.59 -6.24 13.82
CA LYS A 169 -0.30 -5.08 13.68
C LYS A 169 -0.38 -4.61 12.22
N GLU A 170 0.73 -4.65 11.51
CA GLU A 170 0.83 -4.29 10.10
C GLU A 170 -0.07 -5.18 9.24
N SER A 171 -0.04 -6.48 9.45
CA SER A 171 -0.91 -7.45 8.76
C SER A 171 -2.38 -7.23 9.11
N GLN A 172 -2.68 -6.95 10.39
CA GLN A 172 -4.05 -6.65 10.84
C GLN A 172 -4.57 -5.35 10.22
N ASN A 173 -3.73 -4.32 10.10
CA ASN A 173 -4.11 -3.05 9.48
C ASN A 173 -4.44 -3.25 8.00
N ILE A 174 -3.63 -4.02 7.28
CA ILE A 174 -3.84 -4.37 5.88
C ILE A 174 -5.11 -5.23 5.73
N GLY A 175 -5.23 -6.30 6.51
CA GLY A 175 -6.36 -7.24 6.43
C GLY A 175 -7.72 -6.59 6.68
N ARG A 176 -7.76 -5.46 7.39
CA ARG A 176 -9.00 -4.67 7.56
C ARG A 176 -9.39 -3.86 6.34
N GLN A 177 -8.47 -3.68 5.36
CA GLN A 177 -8.74 -2.94 4.13
C GLN A 177 -9.16 -3.85 2.97
N LEU A 178 -8.83 -5.12 3.05
CA LEU A 178 -9.16 -6.16 2.06
C LEU A 178 -10.51 -6.81 2.37
#